data_82755506260a3c46f89fa09118c89058
#
_entry.id   82755506260a3c46f89fa09118c89058
#
_cell.length_a   1.000
_cell.length_b   1.000
_cell.length_c   1.000
_cell.angle_alpha   90.00
_cell.angle_beta   90.00
_cell.angle_gamma   90.00
#
_symmetry.space_group_name_H-M   'P 1'
#
loop_
_entity.id
_entity.type
_entity.pdbx_description
1 polymer ?
#
loop_
_entity_poly.entity_id
_entity_poly.type
_entity_poly.pdbx_seq_one_letter_code
_entity_poly.pdbx_strand_id
1 'polypeptide(L)'
;VEGVFDAVIAGNATPIMGSTLHSNSRLIQKIVYNDTPVYIALDPDAAAKERKIIKTLLKYDIELHKIDVSGYEDVGSMSKEVFRERKQKATFIDRDNYLLLNLLSAI
;
A
#
# COMPACT_ATOMS: atom_id res chain seq x y z
N VAL A 1 1.56 -0.26 -5.74
CA VAL A 1 0.62 0.47 -6.63
C VAL A 1 -0.16 -0.51 -7.49
N GLU A 2 -1.24 -0.03 -8.11
CA GLU A 2 -2.12 -0.90 -8.91
C GLU A 2 -1.54 -1.24 -10.28
N GLY A 3 -1.14 -0.26 -11.05
CA GLY A 3 -0.77 -0.46 -12.44
C GLY A 3 0.58 0.09 -12.83
N VAL A 4 0.94 -0.13 -14.09
CA VAL A 4 2.25 0.24 -14.63
C VAL A 4 2.46 1.75 -14.64
N PHE A 5 1.44 2.53 -15.03
CA PHE A 5 1.55 3.99 -15.04
C PHE A 5 1.70 4.56 -13.62
N ASP A 6 1.03 3.94 -12.65
CA ASP A 6 1.21 4.31 -11.25
C ASP A 6 2.65 4.08 -10.79
N ALA A 7 3.24 2.96 -11.20
CA ALA A 7 4.63 2.65 -10.86
C ALA A 7 5.62 3.65 -11.49
N VAL A 8 5.34 4.15 -12.69
CA VAL A 8 6.17 5.17 -13.34
C VAL A 8 6.19 6.47 -12.52
N ILE A 9 5.02 6.92 -12.06
CA ILE A 9 4.93 8.14 -11.24
C ILE A 9 5.58 7.93 -9.87
N ALA A 10 5.34 6.79 -9.23
CA ALA A 10 5.90 6.47 -7.93
C ALA A 10 7.43 6.30 -7.97
N GLY A 11 7.98 5.88 -9.11
CA GLY A 11 9.40 5.63 -9.27
C GLY A 11 9.76 4.25 -8.75
N ASN A 12 10.35 4.16 -7.56
CA ASN A 12 10.75 2.88 -6.97
C ASN A 12 9.52 2.13 -6.44
N ALA A 13 8.75 1.52 -7.33
CA ALA A 13 7.49 0.85 -6.99
C ALA A 13 7.25 -0.37 -7.87
N THR A 14 6.47 -1.32 -7.33
CA THR A 14 6.06 -2.53 -8.05
C THR A 14 4.55 -2.50 -8.28
N PRO A 15 4.09 -2.62 -9.53
CA PRO A 15 2.66 -2.73 -9.80
C PRO A 15 2.16 -4.14 -9.48
N ILE A 16 0.97 -4.26 -8.90
CA ILE A 16 0.36 -5.56 -8.63
C ILE A 16 -0.62 -5.99 -9.73
N MET A 17 -0.83 -5.14 -10.74
CA MET A 17 -1.57 -5.47 -11.97
C MET A 17 -2.96 -6.04 -11.73
N GLY A 18 -3.67 -5.46 -10.75
CA GLY A 18 -5.01 -5.92 -10.40
C GLY A 18 -5.04 -7.19 -9.56
N SER A 19 -3.90 -7.78 -9.25
CA SER A 19 -3.80 -9.01 -8.47
C SER A 19 -3.87 -8.73 -6.97
N THR A 20 -4.38 -9.72 -6.21
CA THR A 20 -4.22 -9.73 -4.76
C THR A 20 -2.86 -10.31 -4.42
N LEU A 21 -2.20 -9.72 -3.43
CA LEU A 21 -0.91 -10.20 -2.98
C LEU A 21 -1.12 -11.42 -2.07
N HIS A 22 -0.73 -12.60 -2.54
CA HIS A 22 -0.86 -13.84 -1.78
C HIS A 22 0.39 -14.10 -0.95
N SER A 23 0.23 -14.76 0.20
CA SER A 23 1.33 -15.03 1.12
C SER A 23 2.42 -15.93 0.53
N ASN A 24 2.11 -16.70 -0.51
CA ASN A 24 3.08 -17.56 -1.20
C ASN A 24 3.64 -16.92 -2.48
N SER A 25 3.32 -15.67 -2.77
CA SER A 25 3.86 -15.00 -3.95
C SER A 25 5.35 -14.69 -3.80
N ARG A 26 6.05 -14.60 -4.92
CA ARG A 26 7.48 -14.25 -4.92
C ARG A 26 7.72 -12.87 -4.33
N LEU A 27 6.82 -11.94 -4.58
CA LEU A 27 6.94 -10.58 -4.04
C LEU A 27 6.88 -10.59 -2.51
N ILE A 28 5.90 -11.28 -1.94
CA ILE A 28 5.78 -11.42 -0.49
C ILE A 28 7.02 -12.09 0.09
N GLN A 29 7.49 -13.17 -0.53
CA GLN A 29 8.68 -13.88 -0.06
C GLN A 29 9.91 -12.97 -0.04
N LYS A 30 10.09 -12.14 -1.06
CA LYS A 30 11.20 -11.17 -1.11
C LYS A 30 11.07 -10.10 -0.03
N ILE A 31 9.87 -9.57 0.16
CA ILE A 31 9.62 -8.55 1.18
C ILE A 31 9.95 -9.11 2.57
N VAL A 32 9.47 -10.30 2.87
CA VAL A 32 9.68 -10.95 4.17
C VAL A 32 11.16 -11.31 4.36
N TYR A 33 11.78 -11.90 3.35
CA TYR A 33 13.18 -12.32 3.44
C TYR A 33 14.12 -11.14 3.69
N ASN A 34 13.89 -10.01 3.02
CA ASN A 34 14.73 -8.82 3.14
C ASN A 34 14.26 -7.85 4.22
N ASP A 35 13.15 -8.16 4.90
CA ASP A 35 12.53 -7.25 5.88
C ASP A 35 12.34 -5.85 5.31
N THR A 36 11.81 -5.78 4.11
CA THR A 36 11.68 -4.53 3.35
C THR A 36 10.46 -3.73 3.82
N PRO A 37 10.62 -2.47 4.24
CA PRO A 37 9.47 -1.60 4.52
C PRO A 37 8.62 -1.40 3.27
N VAL A 38 7.29 -1.38 3.44
CA VAL A 38 6.36 -1.29 2.32
C VAL A 38 5.48 -0.05 2.46
N TYR A 39 5.39 0.71 1.38
CA TYR A 39 4.45 1.82 1.23
C TYR A 39 3.36 1.39 0.27
N ILE A 40 2.11 1.40 0.75
CA ILE A 40 0.95 0.99 -0.04
C ILE A 40 0.28 2.23 -0.61
N ALA A 41 0.07 2.22 -1.93
CA ALA A 41 -0.59 3.33 -2.65
C ALA A 41 -1.53 2.75 -3.70
N LEU A 42 -2.61 2.13 -3.25
CA LEU A 42 -3.65 1.59 -4.14
C LEU A 42 -4.70 2.65 -4.44
N ASP A 43 -5.47 2.42 -5.51
CA ASP A 43 -6.55 3.31 -5.91
C ASP A 43 -7.59 3.42 -4.79
N PRO A 44 -8.26 4.58 -4.65
CA PRO A 44 -9.26 4.77 -3.57
C PRO A 44 -10.38 3.74 -3.56
N ASP A 45 -10.73 3.16 -4.72
CA ASP A 45 -11.78 2.16 -4.85
C ASP A 45 -11.31 0.73 -4.54
N ALA A 46 -10.04 0.53 -4.21
CA ALA A 46 -9.47 -0.79 -3.96
C ALA A 46 -9.38 -1.13 -2.46
N ALA A 47 -10.32 -0.64 -1.64
CA ALA A 47 -10.25 -0.78 -0.19
C ALA A 47 -10.24 -2.24 0.29
N ALA A 48 -11.03 -3.10 -0.34
CA ALA A 48 -11.09 -4.52 0.05
C ALA A 48 -9.76 -5.24 -0.24
N LYS A 49 -9.17 -4.96 -1.40
CA LYS A 49 -7.86 -5.50 -1.79
C LYS A 49 -6.78 -5.00 -0.84
N GLU A 50 -6.80 -3.72 -0.54
CA GLU A 50 -5.85 -3.10 0.39
C GLU A 50 -5.88 -3.77 1.76
N ARG A 51 -7.08 -4.02 2.31
CA ARG A 51 -7.21 -4.68 3.61
C ARG A 51 -6.58 -6.07 3.61
N LYS A 52 -6.76 -6.84 2.52
CA LYS A 52 -6.16 -8.18 2.41
C LYS A 52 -4.64 -8.12 2.37
N ILE A 53 -4.10 -7.16 1.63
CA ILE A 53 -2.64 -6.96 1.53
C ILE A 53 -2.07 -6.56 2.90
N ILE A 54 -2.71 -5.61 3.57
CA ILE A 54 -2.29 -5.15 4.89
C ILE A 54 -2.26 -6.31 5.89
N LYS A 55 -3.34 -7.12 5.94
CA LYS A 55 -3.40 -8.28 6.84
C LYS A 55 -2.28 -9.27 6.56
N THR A 56 -2.01 -9.54 5.28
CA THR A 56 -0.93 -10.46 4.89
C THR A 56 0.43 -9.95 5.35
N LEU A 57 0.73 -8.68 5.12
CA LEU A 57 2.02 -8.10 5.49
C LEU A 57 2.20 -7.96 7.00
N LEU A 58 1.15 -7.58 7.72
CA LEU A 58 1.21 -7.48 9.18
C LEU A 58 1.43 -8.84 9.83
N LYS A 59 0.93 -9.92 9.22
CA LYS A 59 1.16 -11.27 9.70
C LYS A 59 2.64 -11.62 9.77
N TYR A 60 3.47 -11.03 8.91
CA TYR A 60 4.90 -11.23 8.87
C TYR A 60 5.70 -10.09 9.52
N ASP A 61 5.03 -9.23 10.28
CA ASP A 61 5.66 -8.10 11.00
C ASP A 61 6.43 -7.15 10.08
N ILE A 62 5.93 -6.92 8.87
CA ILE A 62 6.53 -5.98 7.92
C ILE A 62 6.15 -4.55 8.29
N GLU A 63 7.12 -3.64 8.26
CA GLU A 63 6.87 -2.21 8.44
C GLU A 63 6.02 -1.70 7.28
N LEU A 64 4.85 -1.16 7.61
CA LEU A 64 3.84 -0.75 6.63
C LEU A 64 3.50 0.72 6.78
N HIS A 65 3.39 1.39 5.64
CA HIS A 65 2.91 2.78 5.57
C HIS A 65 1.85 2.87 4.48
N LYS A 66 0.80 3.63 4.74
CA LYS A 66 -0.25 3.89 3.77
C LYS A 66 -0.12 5.30 3.22
N ILE A 67 -0.02 5.42 1.90
CA ILE A 67 0.00 6.68 1.18
C ILE A 67 -1.44 7.07 0.85
N ASP A 68 -1.82 8.31 1.21
CA ASP A 68 -3.14 8.85 0.90
C ASP A 68 -3.22 9.21 -0.58
N VAL A 69 -4.11 8.55 -1.31
CA VAL A 69 -4.34 8.77 -2.73
C VAL A 69 -5.64 9.58 -2.96
N SER A 70 -6.32 9.99 -1.88
CA SER A 70 -7.58 10.75 -1.99
C SER A 70 -7.40 12.03 -2.83
N GLY A 71 -8.46 12.41 -3.56
CA GLY A 71 -8.42 13.55 -4.46
C GLY A 71 -7.90 13.23 -5.86
N TYR A 72 -7.41 12.02 -6.08
CA TYR A 72 -6.93 11.53 -7.37
C TYR A 72 -7.57 10.19 -7.67
N GLU A 73 -7.76 9.90 -8.95
CA GLU A 73 -8.31 8.60 -9.37
C GLU A 73 -7.34 7.46 -9.05
N ASP A 74 -6.05 7.73 -9.27
CA ASP A 74 -4.96 6.78 -9.01
C ASP A 74 -3.64 7.55 -8.85
N VAL A 75 -2.56 6.82 -8.54
CA VAL A 75 -1.22 7.39 -8.44
C VAL A 75 -0.76 7.95 -9.78
N GLY A 76 -1.12 7.29 -10.89
CA GLY A 76 -0.76 7.74 -12.23
C GLY A 76 -1.30 9.13 -12.59
N SER A 77 -2.34 9.58 -11.91
CA SER A 77 -2.92 10.92 -12.09
C SER A 77 -2.17 12.01 -11.32
N MET A 78 -1.24 11.64 -10.46
CA MET A 78 -0.45 12.60 -9.67
C MET A 78 0.78 13.05 -10.44
N SER A 79 1.29 14.25 -10.10
CA SER A 79 2.66 14.60 -10.46
C SER A 79 3.64 13.85 -9.55
N LYS A 80 4.91 13.76 -9.97
CA LYS A 80 5.94 13.12 -9.13
C LYS A 80 6.15 13.88 -7.82
N GLU A 81 6.01 15.21 -7.84
CA GLU A 81 6.13 16.03 -6.65
C GLU A 81 5.00 15.75 -5.67
N VAL A 82 3.76 15.67 -6.16
CA VAL A 82 2.59 15.34 -5.33
C VAL A 82 2.76 13.96 -4.70
N PHE A 83 3.16 12.98 -5.48
CA PHE A 83 3.38 11.63 -4.95
C PHE A 83 4.45 11.62 -3.86
N ARG A 84 5.56 12.31 -4.08
CA ARG A 84 6.65 12.40 -3.10
C ARG A 84 6.16 13.02 -1.79
N GLU A 85 5.37 14.09 -1.87
CA GLU A 85 4.80 14.73 -0.69
C GLU A 85 3.86 13.80 0.06
N ARG A 86 2.98 13.10 -0.68
CA ARG A 86 2.06 12.12 -0.08
C ARG A 86 2.79 10.98 0.59
N LYS A 87 3.89 10.53 0.01
CA LYS A 87 4.73 9.48 0.60
C LYS A 87 5.37 9.94 1.91
N GLN A 88 5.85 11.18 1.97
CA GLN A 88 6.42 11.74 3.19
C GLN A 88 5.40 11.84 4.32
N LYS A 89 4.13 12.03 3.98
CA LYS A 89 3.03 12.13 4.94
C LYS A 89 2.30 10.81 5.14
N ALA A 90 2.87 9.70 4.69
CA ALA A 90 2.23 8.39 4.78
C ALA A 90 1.96 8.01 6.24
N THR A 91 0.83 7.34 6.46
CA THR A 91 0.42 6.87 7.79
C THR A 91 1.08 5.54 8.09
N PHE A 92 1.80 5.47 9.21
CA PHE A 92 2.35 4.21 9.71
C PHE A 92 1.22 3.30 10.18
N ILE A 93 1.28 2.03 9.77
CA ILE A 93 0.27 1.03 10.12
C ILE A 93 0.94 -0.09 10.92
N ASP A 94 0.47 -0.31 12.16
CA ASP A 94 0.82 -1.49 12.94
C ASP A 94 -0.45 -2.28 13.26
N ARG A 95 -0.32 -3.41 13.94
CA ARG A 95 -1.47 -4.25 14.28
C ARG A 95 -2.49 -3.51 15.13
N ASP A 96 -2.03 -2.78 16.12
CA ASP A 96 -2.91 -2.08 17.06
C ASP A 96 -3.63 -0.92 16.37
N ASN A 97 -2.91 -0.10 15.61
CA ASN A 97 -3.49 0.99 14.84
C ASN A 97 -4.48 0.48 13.80
N TYR A 98 -4.17 -0.63 13.17
CA TYR A 98 -5.03 -1.20 12.13
C TYR A 98 -6.36 -1.66 12.71
N LEU A 99 -6.34 -2.32 13.87
CA LEU A 99 -7.56 -2.73 14.57
C LEU A 99 -8.40 -1.53 14.96
N LEU A 100 -7.78 -0.49 15.51
CA LEU A 100 -8.47 0.73 15.89
C LEU A 100 -9.13 1.42 14.70
N LEU A 101 -8.40 1.55 13.59
CA LEU A 101 -8.91 2.15 12.36
C LEU A 101 -10.10 1.38 11.80
N ASN A 102 -10.06 0.05 11.84
CA ASN A 102 -11.17 -0.79 11.40
C ASN A 102 -12.40 -0.60 12.29
N LEU A 103 -12.23 -0.51 13.60
CA LEU A 103 -13.34 -0.25 14.52
C LEU A 103 -13.96 1.11 14.25
N LEU A 104 -13.17 2.14 14.05
CA LEU A 104 -13.68 3.48 13.74
C LEU A 104 -14.39 3.52 12.39
N SER A 105 -13.92 2.77 11.41
CA SER A 105 -14.56 2.70 10.09
C SER A 105 -15.89 1.94 10.11
N ALA A 106 -16.10 1.06 11.10
CA ALA A 106 -17.33 0.29 11.24
C ALA A 106 -18.46 1.09 11.91
N ILE A 107 -18.15 2.22 12.50
CA ILE A 107 -19.11 3.10 13.14
C ILE A 107 -19.64 4.12 12.14
#